data_5904e606ba4d9ed36dade3d072fc33e1
#
_entry.id   5904e606ba4d9ed36dade3d072fc33e1
#
_cell.length_a   1.000
_cell.length_b   1.000
_cell.length_c   1.000
_cell.angle_alpha   90.00
_cell.angle_beta   90.00
_cell.angle_gamma   90.00
#
_symmetry.space_group_name_H-M   'P 1'
#
loop_
_entity.id
_entity.type
_entity.pdbx_description
1 polymer ?
#
loop_
_entity_poly.entity_id
_entity_poly.type
_entity_poly.pdbx_seq_one_letter_code
_entity_poly.pdbx_strand_id
1 'polypeptide(L)'
;MSKYEKMPVGAFDKMTYGAGIILANFNPETGTVRAEDILYATKGGNAFSATRDITDMGTDIDNCPEGVMQFQKPKPYQANISGTAVTLDAEVTKDLLANAGVSGDAVKKITPRDYFELNDFKDKWLVVNYSGDNSEETGGCIAFHLMKAINVDGMNANFAKDANGEFSYNFKAFYDLGDLGNVPFEVYVKAGTTK
;
A
#
# COMPACT_ATOMS: atom_id res chain seq x y z
N MET A 1 -31.72 5.50 23.34
CA MET A 1 -31.02 4.89 22.18
C MET A 1 -31.98 4.04 21.40
N SER A 2 -32.08 4.23 20.11
CA SER A 2 -32.91 3.40 19.24
C SER A 2 -32.47 1.93 19.30
N LYS A 3 -33.42 1.00 19.07
CA LYS A 3 -33.13 -0.45 19.02
C LYS A 3 -32.00 -0.81 18.04
N TYR A 4 -31.85 0.00 17.00
CA TYR A 4 -30.90 -0.24 15.91
C TYR A 4 -29.62 0.65 15.96
N GLU A 5 -29.52 1.54 16.96
CA GLU A 5 -28.37 2.42 17.19
C GLU A 5 -27.46 1.84 18.29
N LYS A 6 -26.96 0.63 18.07
CA LYS A 6 -26.03 -0.02 19.01
C LYS A 6 -24.67 -0.11 18.35
N MET A 7 -23.66 0.39 19.05
CA MET A 7 -22.27 0.17 18.66
C MET A 7 -21.78 -1.18 19.18
N PRO A 8 -20.89 -1.85 18.45
CA PRO A 8 -20.21 -3.04 18.96
C PRO A 8 -19.42 -2.72 20.24
N VAL A 9 -19.34 -3.69 21.14
CA VAL A 9 -18.52 -3.56 22.34
C VAL A 9 -17.05 -3.40 21.95
N GLY A 10 -16.38 -2.41 22.51
CA GLY A 10 -14.98 -2.09 22.18
C GLY A 10 -14.78 -1.52 20.77
N ALA A 11 -15.82 -0.95 20.14
CA ALA A 11 -15.70 -0.35 18.81
C ALA A 11 -14.63 0.72 18.77
N PHE A 12 -14.52 1.55 19.81
CA PHE A 12 -13.52 2.62 19.90
C PHE A 12 -12.10 2.08 19.90
N ASP A 13 -11.85 0.97 20.59
CA ASP A 13 -10.55 0.32 20.69
C ASP A 13 -10.11 -0.37 19.36
N LYS A 14 -11.03 -0.46 18.40
CA LYS A 14 -10.81 -1.11 17.09
C LYS A 14 -10.86 -0.14 15.91
N MET A 15 -10.96 1.15 16.19
CA MET A 15 -10.98 2.16 15.14
C MET A 15 -9.57 2.47 14.67
N THR A 16 -9.41 2.60 13.35
CA THR A 16 -8.20 3.15 12.75
C THR A 16 -8.30 4.67 12.68
N TYR A 17 -7.20 5.34 12.92
CA TYR A 17 -7.15 6.80 12.93
C TYR A 17 -5.91 7.33 12.21
N GLY A 18 -6.08 8.40 11.43
CA GLY A 18 -5.01 9.07 10.71
C GLY A 18 -4.90 8.67 9.25
N ALA A 19 -4.05 9.40 8.52
CA ALA A 19 -3.83 9.25 7.08
C ALA A 19 -2.91 8.06 6.74
N GLY A 20 -2.25 7.48 7.75
CA GLY A 20 -1.18 6.51 7.54
C GLY A 20 0.11 7.16 7.02
N ILE A 21 1.20 6.44 7.16
CA ILE A 21 2.51 6.81 6.63
C ILE A 21 3.01 5.72 5.69
N ILE A 22 3.73 6.14 4.64
CA ILE A 22 4.34 5.20 3.71
C ILE A 22 5.83 5.06 4.01
N LEU A 23 6.29 3.80 4.13
CA LEU A 23 7.63 3.46 4.58
C LEU A 23 8.31 2.53 3.57
N ALA A 24 9.64 2.65 3.48
CA ALA A 24 10.48 1.69 2.76
C ALA A 24 10.65 0.39 3.55
N ASN A 25 10.85 0.50 4.88
CA ASN A 25 11.04 -0.62 5.78
C ASN A 25 10.20 -0.43 7.04
N PHE A 26 9.65 -1.52 7.54
CA PHE A 26 8.91 -1.52 8.81
C PHE A 26 9.00 -2.91 9.46
N ASN A 27 9.14 -2.92 10.78
CA ASN A 27 9.08 -4.15 11.54
C ASN A 27 7.76 -4.18 12.36
N PRO A 28 6.79 -5.02 11.96
CA PRO A 28 5.50 -5.08 12.64
C PRO A 28 5.56 -5.62 14.08
N GLU A 29 6.60 -6.37 14.44
CA GLU A 29 6.76 -6.88 15.80
C GLU A 29 7.09 -5.75 16.79
N THR A 30 8.04 -4.89 16.43
CA THR A 30 8.40 -3.74 17.26
C THR A 30 7.39 -2.62 17.15
N GLY A 31 6.85 -2.39 15.95
CA GLY A 31 5.94 -1.28 15.63
C GLY A 31 6.64 0.08 15.58
N THR A 32 7.99 0.09 15.59
CA THR A 32 8.78 1.33 15.59
C THR A 32 8.92 1.88 14.19
N VAL A 33 8.58 3.15 14.02
CA VAL A 33 8.79 3.91 12.79
C VAL A 33 10.07 4.72 12.92
N ARG A 34 10.99 4.56 11.96
CA ARG A 34 12.20 5.39 11.87
C ARG A 34 11.98 6.50 10.86
N ALA A 35 12.48 7.69 11.17
CA ALA A 35 12.33 8.84 10.26
C ALA A 35 12.98 8.61 8.89
N GLU A 36 14.08 7.85 8.85
CA GLU A 36 14.80 7.50 7.62
C GLU A 36 14.04 6.53 6.70
N ASP A 37 13.09 5.75 7.25
CA ASP A 37 12.29 4.81 6.48
C ASP A 37 11.05 5.47 5.86
N ILE A 38 10.69 6.69 6.28
CA ILE A 38 9.56 7.44 5.73
C ILE A 38 9.90 7.90 4.31
N LEU A 39 9.13 7.42 3.33
CA LEU A 39 9.40 7.72 1.93
C LEU A 39 9.03 9.16 1.58
N TYR A 40 7.84 9.62 1.96
CA TYR A 40 7.39 10.98 1.63
C TYR A 40 6.32 11.49 2.60
N ALA A 41 6.20 12.83 2.69
CA ALA A 41 5.00 13.44 3.26
C ALA A 41 3.84 13.32 2.28
N THR A 42 2.65 12.99 2.78
CA THR A 42 1.45 12.74 1.96
C THR A 42 0.35 13.74 2.27
N LYS A 43 -0.56 13.93 1.31
CA LYS A 43 -1.75 14.78 1.42
C LYS A 43 -3.00 13.98 1.04
N GLY A 44 -4.10 14.20 1.76
CA GLY A 44 -5.39 13.57 1.45
C GLY A 44 -5.54 12.13 1.94
N GLY A 45 -4.51 11.58 2.60
CA GLY A 45 -4.49 10.21 3.08
C GLY A 45 -3.96 9.21 2.05
N ASN A 46 -3.79 7.98 2.51
CA ASN A 46 -3.31 6.85 1.71
C ASN A 46 -4.38 5.75 1.70
N ALA A 47 -4.48 5.04 0.60
CA ALA A 47 -5.43 3.95 0.43
C ALA A 47 -4.69 2.64 0.14
N PHE A 48 -5.12 1.57 0.79
CA PHE A 48 -4.75 0.20 0.44
C PHE A 48 -5.94 -0.49 -0.21
N SER A 49 -5.73 -1.21 -1.29
CA SER A 49 -6.72 -2.08 -1.88
C SER A 49 -6.12 -3.45 -2.24
N ALA A 50 -6.87 -4.51 -1.97
CA ALA A 50 -6.54 -5.86 -2.39
C ALA A 50 -7.79 -6.47 -3.01
N THR A 51 -7.80 -6.63 -4.31
CA THR A 51 -8.94 -7.12 -5.08
C THR A 51 -8.63 -8.47 -5.69
N ARG A 52 -9.68 -9.25 -5.92
CA ARG A 52 -9.58 -10.59 -6.49
C ARG A 52 -10.81 -10.87 -7.35
N ASP A 53 -10.58 -11.21 -8.60
CA ASP A 53 -11.63 -11.70 -9.48
C ASP A 53 -11.86 -13.19 -9.26
N ILE A 54 -13.07 -13.64 -9.58
CA ILE A 54 -13.45 -15.04 -9.57
C ILE A 54 -13.87 -15.41 -10.99
N THR A 55 -13.38 -16.54 -11.48
CA THR A 55 -13.82 -17.13 -12.75
C THR A 55 -14.73 -18.32 -12.48
N ASP A 56 -15.91 -18.30 -13.06
CA ASP A 56 -16.81 -19.46 -13.06
C ASP A 56 -16.39 -20.41 -14.17
N MET A 57 -15.89 -21.57 -13.77
CA MET A 57 -15.47 -22.63 -14.71
C MET A 57 -16.66 -23.46 -15.23
N GLY A 58 -17.86 -23.24 -14.67
CA GLY A 58 -19.10 -23.91 -15.08
C GLY A 58 -19.81 -23.28 -16.26
N THR A 59 -19.40 -22.06 -16.67
CA THR A 59 -20.09 -21.28 -17.73
C THR A 59 -20.10 -21.97 -19.09
N ASP A 60 -19.09 -22.80 -19.38
CA ASP A 60 -18.95 -23.51 -20.66
C ASP A 60 -19.50 -24.96 -20.60
N ILE A 61 -20.19 -25.32 -19.50
CA ILE A 61 -20.74 -26.67 -19.32
C ILE A 61 -22.25 -26.62 -19.56
N ASP A 62 -22.71 -27.27 -20.62
CA ASP A 62 -24.14 -27.45 -20.86
C ASP A 62 -24.81 -28.13 -19.66
N ASN A 63 -25.96 -27.63 -19.25
CA ASN A 63 -26.72 -28.11 -18.11
C ASN A 63 -26.07 -27.85 -16.72
N CYS A 64 -25.03 -27.04 -16.64
CA CYS A 64 -24.51 -26.56 -15.36
C CYS A 64 -25.20 -25.23 -14.99
N PRO A 65 -25.83 -25.11 -13.83
CA PRO A 65 -26.33 -23.82 -13.36
C PRO A 65 -25.17 -22.84 -13.13
N GLU A 66 -25.35 -21.59 -13.48
CA GLU A 66 -24.37 -20.54 -13.16
C GLU A 66 -24.23 -20.37 -11.64
N GLY A 67 -23.04 -19.99 -11.20
CA GLY A 67 -22.75 -19.66 -9.81
C GLY A 67 -22.57 -20.86 -8.88
N VAL A 68 -22.35 -22.07 -9.42
CA VAL A 68 -22.06 -23.24 -8.58
C VAL A 68 -20.72 -23.05 -7.86
N MET A 69 -20.73 -23.13 -6.53
CA MET A 69 -19.58 -22.85 -5.67
C MET A 69 -18.32 -23.66 -6.03
N GLN A 70 -18.49 -24.95 -6.41
CA GLN A 70 -17.39 -25.86 -6.73
C GLN A 70 -16.65 -25.49 -8.02
N PHE A 71 -17.28 -24.70 -8.91
CA PHE A 71 -16.68 -24.25 -10.16
C PHE A 71 -16.08 -22.84 -10.08
N GLN A 72 -16.19 -22.18 -8.92
CA GLN A 72 -15.61 -20.86 -8.73
C GLN A 72 -14.09 -20.98 -8.52
N LYS A 73 -13.30 -20.45 -9.47
CA LYS A 73 -11.84 -20.39 -9.40
C LYS A 73 -11.39 -18.96 -9.14
N PRO A 74 -10.72 -18.69 -8.01
CA PRO A 74 -10.18 -17.36 -7.75
C PRO A 74 -8.97 -17.07 -8.64
N LYS A 75 -8.92 -15.84 -9.19
CA LYS A 75 -7.72 -15.29 -9.86
C LYS A 75 -6.70 -14.79 -8.84
N PRO A 76 -5.45 -14.55 -9.24
CA PRO A 76 -4.45 -13.91 -8.39
C PRO A 76 -4.93 -12.56 -7.83
N TYR A 77 -4.52 -12.25 -6.61
CA TYR A 77 -4.79 -10.95 -6.01
C TYR A 77 -4.08 -9.82 -6.74
N GLN A 78 -4.72 -8.67 -6.78
CA GLN A 78 -4.13 -7.39 -7.16
C GLN A 78 -4.15 -6.49 -5.93
N ALA A 79 -2.96 -6.19 -5.40
CA ALA A 79 -2.81 -5.37 -4.21
C ALA A 79 -2.08 -4.07 -4.55
N ASN A 80 -2.62 -2.95 -4.09
CA ASN A 80 -2.13 -1.62 -4.39
C ASN A 80 -2.11 -0.75 -3.12
N ILE A 81 -1.13 0.16 -3.05
CA ILE A 81 -1.12 1.31 -2.15
C ILE A 81 -1.08 2.58 -3.00
N SER A 82 -2.05 3.46 -2.82
CA SER A 82 -2.14 4.71 -3.57
C SER A 82 -2.27 5.93 -2.66
N GLY A 83 -1.83 7.08 -3.15
CA GLY A 83 -1.89 8.33 -2.43
C GLY A 83 -1.27 9.49 -3.21
N THR A 84 -1.05 10.61 -2.51
CA THR A 84 -0.44 11.80 -3.08
C THR A 84 0.70 12.27 -2.19
N ALA A 85 1.92 12.29 -2.73
CA ALA A 85 3.10 12.84 -2.08
C ALA A 85 3.16 14.36 -2.29
N VAL A 86 3.70 15.09 -1.30
CA VAL A 86 3.95 16.54 -1.38
C VAL A 86 5.42 16.91 -1.23
N THR A 87 6.27 15.92 -1.03
CA THR A 87 7.73 16.07 -1.04
C THR A 87 8.32 15.39 -2.26
N LEU A 88 9.33 16.01 -2.85
CA LEU A 88 10.01 15.50 -4.04
C LEU A 88 11.52 15.70 -3.90
N ASP A 89 12.28 14.61 -4.05
CA ASP A 89 13.72 14.62 -4.22
C ASP A 89 14.12 13.65 -5.35
N ALA A 90 15.41 13.40 -5.52
CA ALA A 90 15.88 12.54 -6.61
C ALA A 90 15.50 11.06 -6.41
N GLU A 91 15.49 10.56 -5.17
CA GLU A 91 15.11 9.18 -4.87
C GLU A 91 13.60 8.98 -4.97
N VAL A 92 12.81 9.94 -4.47
CA VAL A 92 11.35 9.95 -4.64
C VAL A 92 10.97 10.01 -6.11
N THR A 93 11.63 10.87 -6.90
CA THR A 93 11.38 10.97 -8.35
C THR A 93 11.70 9.66 -9.06
N LYS A 94 12.81 9.00 -8.69
CA LYS A 94 13.18 7.68 -9.21
C LYS A 94 12.12 6.62 -8.88
N ASP A 95 11.64 6.62 -7.64
CA ASP A 95 10.63 5.68 -7.15
C ASP A 95 9.27 5.89 -7.86
N LEU A 96 8.88 7.14 -8.09
CA LEU A 96 7.67 7.49 -8.83
C LEU A 96 7.75 7.13 -10.33
N LEU A 97 8.93 7.20 -10.94
CA LEU A 97 9.17 6.78 -12.32
C LEU A 97 9.32 5.25 -12.47
N ALA A 98 9.41 4.53 -11.35
CA ALA A 98 9.52 3.07 -11.24
C ALA A 98 10.81 2.46 -11.82
N ASN A 99 11.26 2.89 -13.01
CA ASN A 99 12.37 2.29 -13.76
C ASN A 99 13.38 3.33 -14.23
N ALA A 100 13.87 4.18 -13.33
CA ALA A 100 14.79 5.25 -13.69
C ALA A 100 16.19 5.05 -13.10
N GLY A 101 17.18 5.46 -13.84
CA GLY A 101 18.56 5.61 -13.39
C GLY A 101 18.82 7.04 -12.90
N VAL A 102 19.65 7.18 -11.85
CA VAL A 102 20.10 8.49 -11.34
C VAL A 102 21.58 8.65 -11.66
N SER A 103 21.97 9.79 -12.20
CA SER A 103 23.35 10.14 -12.52
C SER A 103 23.66 11.60 -12.15
N GLY A 104 24.96 11.92 -11.99
CA GLY A 104 25.44 13.25 -11.64
C GLY A 104 25.57 13.49 -10.14
N ASP A 105 26.44 14.44 -9.75
CA ASP A 105 26.74 14.73 -8.34
C ASP A 105 25.98 15.95 -7.84
N ALA A 106 26.29 17.15 -8.31
CA ALA A 106 25.65 18.39 -7.88
C ALA A 106 24.23 18.54 -8.46
N VAL A 107 24.02 18.09 -9.70
CA VAL A 107 22.73 18.06 -10.37
C VAL A 107 22.39 16.60 -10.66
N LYS A 108 21.38 16.07 -10.02
CA LYS A 108 20.90 14.71 -10.25
C LYS A 108 20.05 14.67 -11.51
N LYS A 109 20.52 13.93 -12.51
CA LYS A 109 19.76 13.63 -13.73
C LYS A 109 19.08 12.28 -13.58
N ILE A 110 17.76 12.26 -13.68
CA ILE A 110 16.96 11.05 -13.62
C ILE A 110 16.53 10.71 -15.04
N THR A 111 16.88 9.52 -15.49
CA THR A 111 16.62 9.06 -16.85
C THR A 111 15.79 7.78 -16.79
N PRO A 112 14.53 7.79 -17.25
CA PRO A 112 13.71 6.60 -17.37
C PRO A 112 14.34 5.58 -18.34
N ARG A 113 14.10 4.30 -18.09
CA ARG A 113 14.49 3.17 -18.95
C ARG A 113 13.23 2.56 -19.56
N ASP A 114 13.38 1.89 -20.70
CA ASP A 114 12.27 1.17 -21.38
C ASP A 114 12.05 -0.25 -20.82
N TYR A 115 12.81 -0.65 -19.81
CA TYR A 115 12.74 -1.97 -19.19
C TYR A 115 12.82 -1.88 -17.66
N PHE A 116 12.30 -2.90 -16.98
CA PHE A 116 12.44 -3.05 -15.54
C PHE A 116 13.61 -3.95 -15.18
N GLU A 117 14.31 -3.61 -14.11
CA GLU A 117 15.26 -4.48 -13.43
C GLU A 117 14.61 -5.06 -12.16
N LEU A 118 15.06 -6.23 -11.71
CA LEU A 118 14.54 -6.83 -10.48
C LEU A 118 14.70 -5.91 -9.25
N ASN A 119 15.72 -5.06 -9.25
CA ASN A 119 15.97 -4.09 -8.18
C ASN A 119 15.02 -2.87 -8.20
N ASP A 120 14.22 -2.71 -9.25
CA ASP A 120 13.19 -1.66 -9.30
C ASP A 120 11.97 -2.05 -8.45
N PHE A 121 11.74 -3.35 -8.29
CA PHE A 121 10.67 -3.90 -7.46
C PHE A 121 11.09 -3.88 -6.00
N LYS A 122 10.49 -2.99 -5.22
CA LYS A 122 10.82 -2.78 -3.81
C LYS A 122 9.60 -3.00 -2.93
N ASP A 123 9.85 -3.43 -1.72
CA ASP A 123 8.80 -3.54 -0.73
C ASP A 123 8.30 -2.15 -0.32
N LYS A 124 7.00 -2.04 -0.04
CA LYS A 124 6.34 -0.82 0.42
C LYS A 124 5.44 -1.15 1.59
N TRP A 125 5.46 -0.29 2.57
CA TRP A 125 4.65 -0.41 3.76
C TRP A 125 3.74 0.79 3.92
N LEU A 126 2.46 0.55 4.20
CA LEU A 126 1.53 1.57 4.67
C LEU A 126 1.17 1.24 6.11
N VAL A 127 1.50 2.12 7.03
CA VAL A 127 1.24 1.94 8.46
C VAL A 127 0.24 2.98 8.94
N VAL A 128 -0.81 2.52 9.59
CA VAL A 128 -1.92 3.34 10.12
C VAL A 128 -2.08 3.08 11.60
N ASN A 129 -2.37 4.10 12.38
CA ASN A 129 -2.68 3.95 13.80
C ASN A 129 -3.94 3.12 14.02
N TYR A 130 -3.90 2.24 15.01
CA TYR A 130 -4.97 1.36 15.41
C TYR A 130 -5.27 1.53 16.90
N SER A 131 -6.55 1.48 17.27
CA SER A 131 -7.04 1.56 18.65
C SER A 131 -6.89 2.91 19.37
N GLY A 132 -7.05 4.03 18.68
CA GLY A 132 -7.25 5.35 19.31
C GLY A 132 -6.12 5.89 20.19
N ASP A 133 -5.15 5.08 20.56
CA ASP A 133 -3.95 5.49 21.30
C ASP A 133 -2.83 5.84 20.33
N ASN A 134 -2.43 7.11 20.33
CA ASN A 134 -1.39 7.66 19.46
C ASN A 134 -0.02 7.70 20.15
N SER A 135 0.15 7.06 21.32
CA SER A 135 1.45 7.06 21.99
C SER A 135 2.43 6.11 21.29
N GLU A 136 3.68 6.52 21.15
CA GLU A 136 4.74 5.69 20.58
C GLU A 136 5.00 4.40 21.39
N GLU A 137 4.68 4.43 22.68
CA GLU A 137 4.95 3.31 23.60
C GLU A 137 3.80 2.28 23.63
N THR A 138 2.54 2.73 23.54
CA THR A 138 1.36 1.90 23.79
C THR A 138 0.44 1.77 22.61
N GLY A 139 0.60 2.61 21.57
CA GLY A 139 -0.25 2.62 20.40
C GLY A 139 -0.17 1.33 19.58
N GLY A 140 -1.33 0.90 19.08
CA GLY A 140 -1.43 -0.18 18.10
C GLY A 140 -1.25 0.32 16.68
N CYS A 141 -0.95 -0.58 15.76
CA CYS A 141 -0.87 -0.25 14.34
C CYS A 141 -1.47 -1.35 13.45
N ILE A 142 -1.96 -0.93 12.28
CA ILE A 142 -2.21 -1.82 11.16
C ILE A 142 -1.16 -1.50 10.10
N ALA A 143 -0.41 -2.50 9.66
CA ALA A 143 0.58 -2.36 8.62
C ALA A 143 0.21 -3.22 7.42
N PHE A 144 0.16 -2.59 6.26
CA PHE A 144 -0.04 -3.24 4.96
C PHE A 144 1.32 -3.32 4.27
N HIS A 145 1.78 -4.51 4.00
CA HIS A 145 3.04 -4.78 3.33
C HIS A 145 2.77 -5.18 1.87
N LEU A 146 3.29 -4.43 0.92
CA LEU A 146 3.37 -4.82 -0.48
C LEU A 146 4.77 -5.32 -0.78
N MET A 147 4.86 -6.54 -1.27
CA MET A 147 6.11 -7.15 -1.72
C MET A 147 6.32 -6.86 -3.21
N LYS A 148 7.59 -6.60 -3.58
CA LYS A 148 7.95 -6.41 -5.00
C LYS A 148 7.05 -5.39 -5.72
N ALA A 149 6.82 -4.24 -5.11
CA ALA A 149 5.93 -3.21 -5.64
C ALA A 149 6.68 -2.18 -6.49
N ILE A 150 6.01 -1.70 -7.53
CA ILE A 150 6.42 -0.56 -8.35
C ILE A 150 5.24 0.39 -8.55
N ASN A 151 5.53 1.67 -8.84
CA ASN A 151 4.52 2.63 -9.24
C ASN A 151 4.05 2.34 -10.68
N VAL A 152 2.77 2.05 -10.86
CA VAL A 152 2.21 1.66 -12.16
C VAL A 152 1.59 2.83 -12.94
N ASP A 153 1.28 3.93 -12.27
CA ASP A 153 0.65 5.10 -12.89
C ASP A 153 1.70 6.11 -13.41
N GLY A 154 3.00 5.81 -13.20
CA GLY A 154 4.07 6.72 -13.53
C GLY A 154 4.07 7.97 -12.64
N MET A 155 4.85 8.97 -13.02
CA MET A 155 4.96 10.22 -12.28
C MET A 155 3.95 11.24 -12.84
N ASN A 156 2.96 11.61 -12.02
CA ASN A 156 2.05 12.71 -12.30
C ASN A 156 2.35 13.84 -11.32
N ALA A 157 2.70 15.02 -11.83
CA ALA A 157 3.02 16.20 -11.02
C ALA A 157 2.02 17.32 -11.30
N ASN A 158 1.42 17.87 -10.25
CA ASN A 158 0.51 19.00 -10.34
C ASN A 158 1.05 20.17 -9.51
N PHE A 159 1.21 21.31 -10.15
CA PHE A 159 1.68 22.54 -9.51
C PHE A 159 0.63 23.63 -9.65
N ALA A 160 0.23 24.22 -8.52
CA ALA A 160 -0.72 25.32 -8.52
C ALA A 160 -0.13 26.53 -7.77
N LYS A 161 -0.60 27.71 -8.14
CA LYS A 161 -0.22 28.94 -7.44
C LYS A 161 -0.73 28.86 -5.99
N ASP A 162 0.13 29.21 -5.05
CA ASP A 162 -0.17 29.26 -3.62
C ASP A 162 -0.56 27.88 -3.01
N ALA A 163 -0.14 26.77 -3.64
CA ALA A 163 -0.32 25.41 -3.15
C ALA A 163 0.98 24.59 -3.25
N ASN A 164 1.09 23.54 -2.43
CA ASN A 164 2.20 22.60 -2.55
C ASN A 164 2.08 21.82 -3.86
N GLY A 165 3.22 21.43 -4.44
CA GLY A 165 3.24 20.47 -5.53
C GLY A 165 2.68 19.12 -5.06
N GLU A 166 1.91 18.47 -5.91
CA GLU A 166 1.26 17.18 -5.64
C GLU A 166 1.75 16.14 -6.64
N PHE A 167 2.14 14.97 -6.13
CA PHE A 167 2.70 13.86 -6.91
C PHE A 167 1.91 12.59 -6.60
N SER A 168 1.06 12.17 -7.53
CA SER A 168 0.26 10.95 -7.36
C SER A 168 1.13 9.71 -7.50
N TYR A 169 0.81 8.67 -6.74
CA TYR A 169 1.43 7.36 -6.84
C TYR A 169 0.41 6.24 -6.67
N ASN A 170 0.70 5.12 -7.29
CA ASN A 170 -0.07 3.88 -7.18
C ASN A 170 0.90 2.70 -7.26
N PHE A 171 1.37 2.26 -6.10
CA PHE A 171 2.26 1.10 -6.00
C PHE A 171 1.45 -0.16 -6.10
N LYS A 172 1.76 -0.98 -7.07
CA LYS A 172 1.17 -2.30 -7.27
C LYS A 172 2.18 -3.39 -6.95
N ALA A 173 1.75 -4.39 -6.18
CA ALA A 173 2.54 -5.56 -5.87
C ALA A 173 2.53 -6.58 -7.01
N PHE A 174 3.65 -7.28 -7.20
CA PHE A 174 3.83 -8.28 -8.23
C PHE A 174 4.26 -9.61 -7.64
N TYR A 175 3.78 -10.71 -8.25
CA TYR A 175 4.20 -12.07 -7.89
C TYR A 175 5.63 -12.33 -8.34
N ASP A 176 6.38 -13.06 -7.52
CA ASP A 176 7.71 -13.56 -7.90
C ASP A 176 7.55 -14.91 -8.59
N LEU A 177 8.24 -15.09 -9.72
CA LEU A 177 8.22 -16.36 -10.45
C LEU A 177 8.81 -17.52 -9.62
N GLY A 178 9.76 -17.20 -8.73
CA GLY A 178 10.36 -18.18 -7.83
C GLY A 178 9.44 -18.60 -6.67
N ASP A 179 8.35 -17.83 -6.43
CA ASP A 179 7.45 -18.05 -5.30
C ASP A 179 5.98 -17.71 -5.66
N LEU A 180 5.47 -18.35 -6.69
CA LEU A 180 4.09 -18.15 -7.17
C LEU A 180 3.00 -18.59 -6.18
N GLY A 181 3.38 -19.35 -5.16
CA GLY A 181 2.45 -19.80 -4.11
C GLY A 181 2.10 -18.71 -3.11
N ASN A 182 2.93 -17.71 -2.97
CA ASN A 182 2.74 -16.62 -2.01
C ASN A 182 2.06 -15.41 -2.64
N VAL A 183 1.07 -14.88 -1.93
CA VAL A 183 0.39 -13.64 -2.31
C VAL A 183 1.33 -12.47 -2.02
N PRO A 184 1.51 -11.50 -2.94
CA PRO A 184 2.54 -10.46 -2.81
C PRO A 184 2.14 -9.33 -1.86
N PHE A 185 1.32 -9.60 -0.86
CA PHE A 185 1.03 -8.65 0.22
C PHE A 185 0.68 -9.38 1.51
N GLU A 186 0.90 -8.68 2.61
CA GLU A 186 0.55 -9.14 3.96
C GLU A 186 -0.09 -7.99 4.74
N VAL A 187 -0.90 -8.34 5.73
CA VAL A 187 -1.53 -7.37 6.63
C VAL A 187 -1.22 -7.77 8.07
N TYR A 188 -0.62 -6.86 8.80
CA TYR A 188 -0.27 -7.04 10.20
C TYR A 188 -1.15 -6.16 11.06
N VAL A 189 -1.66 -6.70 12.15
CA VAL A 189 -2.45 -5.96 13.14
C VAL A 189 -1.80 -6.15 14.50
N LYS A 190 -1.26 -5.06 15.04
CA LYS A 190 -0.71 -5.00 16.39
C LYS A 190 -1.66 -4.21 17.27
N ALA A 191 -2.25 -4.85 18.26
CA ALA A 191 -3.09 -4.16 19.23
C ALA A 191 -2.23 -3.27 20.14
N GLY A 192 -2.75 -2.10 20.50
CA GLY A 192 -2.15 -1.27 21.52
C GLY A 192 -2.21 -1.97 22.91
N THR A 193 -1.27 -1.65 23.76
CA THR A 193 -1.30 -2.07 25.18
C THR A 193 -2.20 -1.12 25.94
N THR A 194 -3.23 -1.64 26.57
CA THR A 194 -4.08 -0.87 27.50
C THR A 194 -3.23 -0.45 28.71
N LYS A 195 -3.25 0.84 29.04
CA LYS A 195 -2.70 1.33 30.32
C LYS A 195 -3.49 0.82 31.49
#